data_a5463836997f8871b83d69085992920a
#
_entry.id   a5463836997f8871b83d69085992920a
#
_cell.length_a   1.000
_cell.length_b   1.000
_cell.length_c   1.000
_cell.angle_alpha   90.00
_cell.angle_beta   90.00
_cell.angle_gamma   90.00
#
_symmetry.space_group_name_H-M   'P 1'
#
loop_
_entity.id
_entity.type
_entity.pdbx_description
1 polymer ?
#
loop_
_entity_poly.entity_id
_entity_poly.type
_entity_poly.pdbx_seq_one_letter_code
_entity_poly.pdbx_strand_id
1 'polypeptide(L)'
;MAKTRTLPDKYYDKDYETNGIHRVPLWRIAGFALNNTATNLYLMFMNYVSFYLLGFVGVGMVMASSFTMAMRIWDGVTDPFIGYMVDKTNGKFGKNRPFMVIGNIILAASSFIMFHFTHKLPEGPARFIFFVVFCCVYYLGYTCQCVVTKSAQSCMTNDPKQRPMFASFDGVFNTILFTVLAIVVANIANKYADVGNYTSTQFFHEFWMMTAIMSAIFTVIAVISIAPKDRPEFFGTGKPIKVGLKDYWDTLKNNRAIQMLVLSASTDKLGSTAKTSAVAVAMFACIAGSIKLQGSVTAVTTIPSVILTFLVISIVATRFGQKKAMVIGSIGGIICNVILSVLWIVGDPTTMTSNPETGALNWGPFLITYVVFSILYAGCQGISGNIVIPMTADCADYEVYRSGKYVPGLMGTLFSFVDKMISSFAPMIAGLVFAACGFTDHNPSVGDIVTPQLRVGVVFLAYGLITIGLICNLIAMKFYPLSKEKMAEIQDEIVKIKAKAMAEA
;
A
#
# COMPACT_ATOMS: atom_id res chain seq x y z
N MET A 1 -24.20 26.80 -24.38
CA MET A 1 -23.51 27.85 -23.58
C MET A 1 -22.02 27.58 -23.67
N ALA A 2 -21.24 28.47 -24.28
CA ALA A 2 -19.78 28.37 -24.29
C ALA A 2 -19.27 28.45 -22.86
N LYS A 3 -18.67 27.38 -22.38
CA LYS A 3 -18.01 27.38 -21.06
C LYS A 3 -16.88 28.42 -21.13
N THR A 4 -16.95 29.44 -20.28
CA THR A 4 -15.91 30.48 -20.18
C THR A 4 -14.60 29.80 -19.81
N ARG A 5 -13.64 29.80 -20.70
CA ARG A 5 -12.29 29.28 -20.49
C ARG A 5 -11.57 30.18 -19.48
N THR A 6 -11.15 29.65 -18.34
CA THR A 6 -10.40 30.39 -17.31
C THR A 6 -8.90 30.22 -17.41
N LEU A 7 -8.44 29.27 -18.24
CA LEU A 7 -7.03 28.96 -18.47
C LEU A 7 -6.61 29.31 -19.89
N PRO A 8 -5.30 29.53 -20.15
CA PRO A 8 -4.75 29.63 -21.50
C PRO A 8 -5.06 28.39 -22.36
N ASP A 9 -5.25 28.57 -23.65
CA ASP A 9 -5.64 27.52 -24.60
C ASP A 9 -4.73 26.27 -24.60
N LYS A 10 -3.46 26.41 -24.19
CA LYS A 10 -2.53 25.28 -24.03
C LYS A 10 -2.97 24.20 -23.05
N TYR A 11 -3.95 24.48 -22.19
CA TYR A 11 -4.51 23.53 -21.23
C TYR A 11 -5.75 22.81 -21.75
N TYR A 12 -6.28 23.23 -22.90
CA TYR A 12 -7.39 22.60 -23.58
C TYR A 12 -6.85 21.93 -24.85
N ASP A 13 -7.19 20.68 -25.07
CA ASP A 13 -6.85 19.97 -26.30
C ASP A 13 -7.69 20.50 -27.47
N LYS A 14 -7.17 20.31 -28.69
CA LYS A 14 -7.94 20.57 -29.92
C LYS A 14 -9.26 19.80 -29.96
N ASP A 15 -9.30 18.62 -29.32
CA ASP A 15 -10.49 17.77 -29.22
C ASP A 15 -11.44 18.16 -28.10
N TYR A 16 -11.08 19.14 -27.23
CA TYR A 16 -11.91 19.50 -26.07
C TYR A 16 -13.28 20.05 -26.48
N GLU A 17 -13.35 20.80 -27.55
CA GLU A 17 -14.62 21.37 -28.05
C GLU A 17 -15.51 20.35 -28.75
N THR A 18 -14.91 19.39 -29.45
CA THR A 18 -15.62 18.36 -30.20
C THR A 18 -16.00 17.15 -29.33
N ASN A 19 -15.07 16.64 -28.51
CA ASN A 19 -15.21 15.37 -27.81
C ASN A 19 -15.14 15.52 -26.28
N GLY A 20 -14.91 16.72 -25.75
CA GLY A 20 -14.76 16.97 -24.31
C GLY A 20 -13.53 16.30 -23.67
N ILE A 21 -12.58 15.83 -24.49
CA ILE A 21 -11.37 15.15 -23.99
C ILE A 21 -10.33 16.20 -23.60
N HIS A 22 -9.80 16.08 -22.40
CA HIS A 22 -8.70 16.90 -21.92
C HIS A 22 -7.56 16.05 -21.40
N ARG A 23 -6.33 16.49 -21.67
CA ARG A 23 -5.08 15.82 -21.30
C ARG A 23 -4.19 16.77 -20.51
N VAL A 24 -3.14 16.20 -19.93
CA VAL A 24 -2.06 16.96 -19.30
C VAL A 24 -0.70 16.47 -19.80
N PRO A 25 0.33 17.31 -19.81
CA PRO A 25 1.70 16.87 -20.08
C PRO A 25 2.14 15.79 -19.08
N LEU A 26 2.96 14.83 -19.51
CA LEU A 26 3.42 13.70 -18.71
C LEU A 26 4.10 14.12 -17.40
N TRP A 27 4.87 15.23 -17.41
CA TRP A 27 5.50 15.72 -16.20
C TRP A 27 4.52 16.11 -15.09
N ARG A 28 3.27 16.50 -15.46
CA ARG A 28 2.22 16.78 -14.48
C ARG A 28 1.64 15.50 -13.89
N ILE A 29 1.54 14.45 -14.68
CA ILE A 29 1.13 13.12 -14.19
C ILE A 29 2.18 12.60 -13.22
N ALA A 30 3.46 12.65 -13.62
CA ALA A 30 4.58 12.25 -12.76
C ALA A 30 4.65 13.11 -11.48
N GLY A 31 4.54 14.44 -11.60
CA GLY A 31 4.56 15.33 -10.45
C GLY A 31 3.38 15.11 -9.50
N PHE A 32 2.18 14.80 -10.01
CA PHE A 32 1.03 14.47 -9.16
C PHE A 32 1.20 13.11 -8.45
N ALA A 33 1.79 12.11 -9.11
CA ALA A 33 2.07 10.81 -8.50
C ALA A 33 2.96 10.93 -7.25
N LEU A 34 3.78 11.97 -7.13
CA LEU A 34 4.56 12.26 -5.93
C LEU A 34 3.70 12.53 -4.68
N ASN A 35 2.39 12.83 -4.82
CA ASN A 35 1.50 12.93 -3.67
C ASN A 35 1.38 11.61 -2.91
N ASN A 36 1.25 10.50 -3.64
CA ASN A 36 1.25 9.17 -3.02
C ASN A 36 2.62 8.80 -2.43
N THR A 37 3.69 9.16 -3.11
CA THR A 37 5.06 8.99 -2.62
C THR A 37 5.30 9.76 -1.32
N ALA A 38 4.79 11.00 -1.22
CA ALA A 38 4.83 11.81 0.01
C ALA A 38 4.08 11.14 1.17
N THR A 39 2.93 10.54 0.89
CA THR A 39 2.13 9.80 1.88
C THR A 39 2.84 8.51 2.31
N ASN A 40 3.45 7.79 1.37
CA ASN A 40 4.15 6.54 1.65
C ASN A 40 5.45 6.71 2.45
N LEU A 41 6.07 7.90 2.45
CA LEU A 41 7.14 8.25 3.38
C LEU A 41 6.67 8.13 4.83
N TYR A 42 5.50 8.70 5.15
CA TYR A 42 4.92 8.61 6.48
C TYR A 42 4.41 7.20 6.81
N LEU A 43 3.89 6.47 5.82
CA LEU A 43 3.51 5.07 6.00
C LEU A 43 4.72 4.22 6.42
N MET A 44 5.87 4.40 5.75
CA MET A 44 7.11 3.69 6.08
C MET A 44 7.61 4.08 7.48
N PHE A 45 7.54 5.36 7.84
CA PHE A 45 7.88 5.83 9.17
C PHE A 45 7.01 5.16 10.26
N MET A 46 5.69 5.07 10.04
CA MET A 46 4.76 4.42 10.96
C MET A 46 4.92 2.89 11.03
N ASN A 47 5.57 2.25 10.09
CA ASN A 47 5.88 0.82 10.19
C ASN A 47 6.83 0.51 11.37
N TYR A 48 7.55 1.50 11.87
CA TYR A 48 8.45 1.36 13.03
C TYR A 48 7.80 1.79 14.36
N VAL A 49 6.51 2.14 14.35
CA VAL A 49 5.77 2.61 15.55
C VAL A 49 5.78 1.62 16.70
N SER A 50 5.77 0.31 16.42
CA SER A 50 5.82 -0.72 17.47
C SER A 50 7.11 -0.65 18.30
N PHE A 51 8.25 -0.32 17.67
CA PHE A 51 9.51 -0.13 18.40
C PHE A 51 9.44 1.08 19.34
N TYR A 52 8.79 2.15 18.91
CA TYR A 52 8.60 3.34 19.77
C TYR A 52 7.63 3.06 20.94
N LEU A 53 6.53 2.35 20.68
CA LEU A 53 5.55 1.99 21.70
C LEU A 53 6.15 1.11 22.78
N LEU A 54 6.94 0.12 22.40
CA LEU A 54 7.63 -0.78 23.31
C LEU A 54 8.73 -0.06 24.09
N GLY A 55 9.61 0.67 23.39
CA GLY A 55 10.79 1.28 23.99
C GLY A 55 10.52 2.55 24.81
N PHE A 56 9.53 3.36 24.45
CA PHE A 56 9.31 4.66 25.07
C PHE A 56 7.93 4.84 25.73
N VAL A 57 6.91 4.21 25.21
CA VAL A 57 5.58 4.32 25.82
C VAL A 57 5.41 3.31 26.95
N GLY A 58 6.18 2.22 26.93
CA GLY A 58 6.18 1.21 27.97
C GLY A 58 4.99 0.28 27.93
N VAL A 59 4.39 0.05 26.76
CA VAL A 59 3.32 -0.94 26.56
C VAL A 59 3.90 -2.28 26.12
N GLY A 60 3.28 -3.39 26.52
CA GLY A 60 3.71 -4.71 26.09
C GLY A 60 3.44 -4.98 24.61
N MET A 61 4.09 -6.00 24.05
CA MET A 61 4.08 -6.36 22.62
C MET A 61 2.66 -6.52 22.06
N VAL A 62 1.80 -7.27 22.76
CA VAL A 62 0.42 -7.52 22.32
C VAL A 62 -0.39 -6.22 22.30
N MET A 63 -0.18 -5.34 23.27
CA MET A 63 -0.86 -4.05 23.32
C MET A 63 -0.40 -3.11 22.21
N ALA A 64 0.91 -3.04 21.94
CA ALA A 64 1.47 -2.25 20.85
C ALA A 64 0.95 -2.72 19.48
N SER A 65 0.89 -4.02 19.26
CA SER A 65 0.39 -4.64 18.03
C SER A 65 -1.12 -4.46 17.86
N SER A 66 -1.89 -4.62 18.95
CA SER A 66 -3.35 -4.38 18.94
C SER A 66 -3.67 -2.91 18.69
N PHE A 67 -2.88 -1.99 19.26
CA PHE A 67 -3.00 -0.56 18.97
C PHE A 67 -2.78 -0.27 17.48
N THR A 68 -1.74 -0.83 16.88
CA THR A 68 -1.47 -0.65 15.44
C THR A 68 -2.63 -1.17 14.58
N MET A 69 -3.23 -2.30 14.97
CA MET A 69 -4.45 -2.81 14.34
C MET A 69 -5.62 -1.82 14.47
N ALA A 70 -5.89 -1.34 15.69
CA ALA A 70 -6.98 -0.39 15.95
C ALA A 70 -6.84 0.90 15.13
N MET A 71 -5.62 1.41 14.99
CA MET A 71 -5.35 2.61 14.19
C MET A 71 -5.57 2.38 12.68
N ARG A 72 -5.30 1.19 12.16
CA ARG A 72 -5.63 0.86 10.77
C ARG A 72 -7.13 0.74 10.54
N ILE A 73 -7.89 0.24 11.52
CA ILE A 73 -9.36 0.25 11.48
C ILE A 73 -9.86 1.69 11.48
N TRP A 74 -9.31 2.55 12.33
CA TRP A 74 -9.61 3.98 12.39
C TRP A 74 -9.39 4.66 11.04
N ASP A 75 -8.26 4.39 10.38
CA ASP A 75 -7.96 4.86 9.03
C ASP A 75 -9.05 4.44 8.01
N GLY A 76 -9.50 3.18 8.07
CA GLY A 76 -10.60 2.70 7.22
C GLY A 76 -11.93 3.43 7.46
N VAL A 77 -12.26 3.72 8.72
CA VAL A 77 -13.49 4.43 9.10
C VAL A 77 -13.46 5.90 8.65
N THR A 78 -12.29 6.52 8.66
CA THR A 78 -12.14 7.94 8.26
C THR A 78 -12.21 8.17 6.75
N ASP A 79 -11.92 7.16 5.93
CA ASP A 79 -11.91 7.26 4.46
C ASP A 79 -13.23 7.83 3.87
N PRO A 80 -14.44 7.27 4.19
CA PRO A 80 -15.69 7.79 3.65
C PRO A 80 -16.01 9.22 4.12
N PHE A 81 -15.64 9.55 5.37
CA PHE A 81 -15.87 10.87 5.95
C PHE A 81 -15.06 11.95 5.24
N ILE A 82 -13.77 11.72 5.07
CA ILE A 82 -12.88 12.65 4.36
C ILE A 82 -13.24 12.71 2.87
N GLY A 83 -13.58 11.57 2.25
CA GLY A 83 -14.08 11.53 0.86
C GLY A 83 -15.27 12.45 0.65
N TYR A 84 -16.24 12.41 1.57
CA TYR A 84 -17.41 13.29 1.55
C TYR A 84 -17.03 14.77 1.72
N MET A 85 -16.09 15.09 2.61
CA MET A 85 -15.59 16.46 2.78
C MET A 85 -14.92 16.98 1.49
N VAL A 86 -14.08 16.17 0.86
CA VAL A 86 -13.43 16.49 -0.42
C VAL A 86 -14.48 16.73 -1.49
N ASP A 87 -15.53 15.90 -1.57
CA ASP A 87 -16.58 16.02 -2.57
C ASP A 87 -17.43 17.28 -2.40
N LYS A 88 -17.65 17.74 -1.19
CA LYS A 88 -18.34 19.00 -0.90
C LYS A 88 -17.51 20.25 -1.11
N THR A 89 -16.20 20.14 -1.12
CA THR A 89 -15.31 21.29 -1.24
C THR A 89 -15.27 21.79 -2.68
N ASN A 90 -15.60 23.05 -2.89
CA ASN A 90 -15.52 23.74 -4.17
C ASN A 90 -15.08 25.19 -3.95
N GLY A 91 -13.84 25.36 -3.52
CA GLY A 91 -13.30 26.66 -3.14
C GLY A 91 -12.39 27.29 -4.21
N LYS A 92 -11.91 28.52 -3.93
CA LYS A 92 -10.97 29.28 -4.77
C LYS A 92 -9.68 28.51 -5.11
N PHE A 93 -9.24 27.64 -4.20
CA PHE A 93 -8.04 26.81 -4.38
C PHE A 93 -8.32 25.45 -4.99
N GLY A 94 -9.52 25.22 -5.52
CA GLY A 94 -9.94 23.93 -6.07
C GLY A 94 -10.54 23.01 -5.01
N LYS A 95 -10.72 21.75 -5.40
CA LYS A 95 -11.32 20.71 -4.56
C LYS A 95 -10.25 19.90 -3.82
N ASN A 96 -9.16 19.57 -4.51
CA ASN A 96 -8.16 18.60 -4.05
C ASN A 96 -6.96 19.25 -3.34
N ARG A 97 -6.46 20.37 -3.84
CA ARG A 97 -5.25 21.05 -3.31
C ARG A 97 -5.30 21.39 -1.82
N PRO A 98 -6.42 21.90 -1.25
CA PRO A 98 -6.49 22.17 0.19
C PRO A 98 -6.21 20.91 1.02
N PHE A 99 -6.78 19.78 0.64
CA PHE A 99 -6.59 18.51 1.37
C PHE A 99 -5.19 17.93 1.22
N MET A 100 -4.50 18.16 0.08
CA MET A 100 -3.08 17.81 -0.06
C MET A 100 -2.21 18.57 0.94
N VAL A 101 -2.38 19.91 1.02
CA VAL A 101 -1.57 20.77 1.89
C VAL A 101 -1.91 20.53 3.35
N ILE A 102 -3.19 20.59 3.73
CA ILE A 102 -3.65 20.40 5.10
C ILE A 102 -3.31 18.99 5.59
N GLY A 103 -3.52 17.98 4.75
CA GLY A 103 -3.16 16.59 5.07
C GLY A 103 -1.67 16.44 5.37
N ASN A 104 -0.78 17.03 4.57
CA ASN A 104 0.66 16.99 4.81
C ASN A 104 1.07 17.75 6.09
N ILE A 105 0.47 18.90 6.36
CA ILE A 105 0.73 19.67 7.59
C ILE A 105 0.28 18.86 8.81
N ILE A 106 -0.91 18.25 8.77
CA ILE A 106 -1.40 17.41 9.87
C ILE A 106 -0.46 16.22 10.10
N LEU A 107 -0.03 15.53 9.03
CA LEU A 107 0.93 14.42 9.14
C LEU A 107 2.24 14.87 9.79
N ALA A 108 2.82 15.98 9.34
CA ALA A 108 4.07 16.50 9.88
C ALA A 108 3.93 16.91 11.36
N ALA A 109 2.90 17.71 11.68
CA ALA A 109 2.71 18.22 13.03
C ALA A 109 2.37 17.13 14.03
N SER A 110 1.41 16.24 13.69
CA SER A 110 1.00 15.17 14.61
C SER A 110 2.14 14.15 14.86
N SER A 111 2.86 13.74 13.81
CA SER A 111 4.01 12.85 13.97
C SER A 111 5.15 13.52 14.73
N PHE A 112 5.40 14.82 14.51
CA PHE A 112 6.37 15.56 15.32
C PHE A 112 6.02 15.51 16.81
N ILE A 113 4.78 15.84 17.16
CA ILE A 113 4.34 15.81 18.55
C ILE A 113 4.44 14.40 19.13
N MET A 114 3.98 13.38 18.40
CA MET A 114 4.04 11.99 18.84
C MET A 114 5.47 11.55 19.21
N PHE A 115 6.42 11.75 18.32
CA PHE A 115 7.76 11.16 18.46
C PHE A 115 8.76 12.06 19.18
N HIS A 116 8.49 13.36 19.38
CA HIS A 116 9.37 14.28 20.07
C HIS A 116 8.94 14.63 21.49
N PHE A 117 7.64 14.46 21.83
CA PHE A 117 7.14 14.87 23.15
C PHE A 117 6.65 13.70 24.00
N THR A 118 6.12 12.62 23.41
CA THR A 118 5.55 11.50 24.17
C THR A 118 6.55 10.93 25.19
N HIS A 119 7.78 10.71 24.81
CA HIS A 119 8.81 10.14 25.69
C HIS A 119 9.21 11.06 26.86
N LYS A 120 8.89 12.35 26.78
CA LYS A 120 9.15 13.35 27.86
C LYS A 120 8.05 13.38 28.92
N LEU A 121 6.90 12.76 28.67
CA LEU A 121 5.83 12.66 29.62
C LEU A 121 6.12 11.59 30.69
N PRO A 122 5.61 11.73 31.93
CA PRO A 122 5.71 10.69 32.94
C PRO A 122 5.20 9.34 32.45
N GLU A 123 5.84 8.26 32.90
CA GLU A 123 5.40 6.91 32.57
C GLU A 123 4.00 6.64 33.10
N GLY A 124 3.19 5.95 32.31
CA GLY A 124 1.85 5.59 32.72
C GLY A 124 0.78 5.78 31.61
N PRO A 125 -0.50 5.56 31.95
CA PRO A 125 -1.60 5.60 30.98
C PRO A 125 -1.74 6.93 30.25
N ALA A 126 -1.38 8.05 30.90
CA ALA A 126 -1.46 9.39 30.30
C ALA A 126 -0.52 9.53 29.08
N ARG A 127 0.70 8.95 29.16
CA ARG A 127 1.66 8.90 28.04
C ARG A 127 1.07 8.15 26.84
N PHE A 128 0.46 7.01 27.08
CA PHE A 128 -0.19 6.22 26.05
C PHE A 128 -1.39 6.93 25.43
N ILE A 129 -2.29 7.52 26.25
CA ILE A 129 -3.45 8.28 25.78
C ILE A 129 -3.01 9.47 24.91
N PHE A 130 -1.96 10.20 25.33
CA PHE A 130 -1.40 11.29 24.54
C PHE A 130 -0.96 10.81 23.16
N PHE A 131 -0.23 9.69 23.10
CA PHE A 131 0.20 9.08 21.84
C PHE A 131 -0.99 8.68 20.95
N VAL A 132 -2.03 8.05 21.54
CA VAL A 132 -3.24 7.62 20.83
C VAL A 132 -3.96 8.81 20.19
N VAL A 133 -4.16 9.91 20.94
CA VAL A 133 -4.86 11.11 20.45
C VAL A 133 -4.16 11.68 19.20
N PHE A 134 -2.85 11.88 19.28
CA PHE A 134 -2.10 12.41 18.13
C PHE A 134 -1.99 11.42 16.99
N CYS A 135 -2.01 10.12 17.26
CA CYS A 135 -2.06 9.09 16.23
C CYS A 135 -3.41 9.11 15.49
N CYS A 136 -4.54 9.32 16.18
CA CYS A 136 -5.84 9.52 15.53
C CYS A 136 -5.82 10.75 14.61
N VAL A 137 -5.23 11.86 15.04
CA VAL A 137 -5.08 13.07 14.22
C VAL A 137 -4.15 12.79 13.01
N TYR A 138 -3.07 12.06 13.21
CA TYR A 138 -2.17 11.64 12.14
C TYR A 138 -2.92 10.90 11.02
N TYR A 139 -3.77 9.93 11.37
CA TYR A 139 -4.54 9.18 10.37
C TYR A 139 -5.56 10.03 9.62
N LEU A 140 -6.11 11.10 10.22
CA LEU A 140 -6.93 12.07 9.47
C LEU A 140 -6.13 12.77 8.37
N GLY A 141 -4.90 13.18 8.66
CA GLY A 141 -3.99 13.73 7.66
C GLY A 141 -3.62 12.72 6.56
N TYR A 142 -3.35 11.47 6.97
CA TYR A 142 -3.06 10.36 6.06
C TYR A 142 -4.22 10.08 5.09
N THR A 143 -5.44 10.01 5.62
CA THR A 143 -6.65 9.81 4.81
C THR A 143 -6.87 10.96 3.84
N CYS A 144 -6.64 12.23 4.23
CA CYS A 144 -6.73 13.38 3.32
C CYS A 144 -5.85 13.21 2.09
N GLN A 145 -4.61 12.79 2.27
CA GLN A 145 -3.66 12.53 1.18
C GLN A 145 -4.10 11.34 0.30
N CYS A 146 -4.49 10.24 0.93
CA CYS A 146 -4.92 9.02 0.23
C CYS A 146 -6.16 9.24 -0.62
N VAL A 147 -7.16 9.95 -0.11
CA VAL A 147 -8.41 10.24 -0.83
C VAL A 147 -8.12 11.09 -2.06
N VAL A 148 -7.30 12.14 -1.93
CA VAL A 148 -6.94 13.01 -3.04
C VAL A 148 -6.13 12.27 -4.10
N THR A 149 -5.20 11.40 -3.71
CA THR A 149 -4.44 10.58 -4.67
C THR A 149 -5.34 9.82 -5.63
N LYS A 150 -6.48 9.32 -5.14
CA LYS A 150 -7.45 8.56 -5.95
C LYS A 150 -8.42 9.47 -6.70
N SER A 151 -9.00 10.47 -6.04
CA SER A 151 -10.07 11.31 -6.59
C SER A 151 -9.58 12.30 -7.63
N ALA A 152 -8.40 12.88 -7.44
CA ALA A 152 -7.90 13.96 -8.27
C ALA A 152 -7.42 13.55 -9.66
N GLN A 153 -7.18 12.27 -9.90
CA GLN A 153 -6.83 11.76 -11.23
C GLN A 153 -7.92 12.06 -12.26
N SER A 154 -9.18 12.02 -11.84
CA SER A 154 -10.34 12.26 -12.71
C SER A 154 -10.42 13.69 -13.23
N CYS A 155 -9.92 14.70 -12.50
CA CYS A 155 -9.90 16.09 -12.95
C CYS A 155 -8.66 16.41 -13.80
N MET A 156 -7.58 15.65 -13.69
CA MET A 156 -6.37 15.88 -14.47
C MET A 156 -6.54 15.46 -15.92
N THR A 157 -7.12 14.29 -16.16
CA THR A 157 -7.39 13.80 -17.51
C THR A 157 -8.60 12.87 -17.55
N ASN A 158 -9.37 12.98 -18.62
CA ASN A 158 -10.42 12.02 -18.96
C ASN A 158 -10.04 11.12 -20.15
N ASP A 159 -8.81 11.25 -20.68
CA ASP A 159 -8.30 10.40 -21.74
C ASP A 159 -7.97 8.98 -21.19
N PRO A 160 -8.66 7.93 -21.69
CA PRO A 160 -8.38 6.55 -21.28
C PRO A 160 -6.93 6.11 -21.51
N LYS A 161 -6.21 6.72 -22.46
CA LYS A 161 -4.81 6.40 -22.75
C LYS A 161 -3.84 6.99 -21.72
N GLN A 162 -4.19 8.11 -21.09
CA GLN A 162 -3.35 8.75 -20.08
C GLN A 162 -3.58 8.21 -18.66
N ARG A 163 -4.80 7.75 -18.35
CA ARG A 163 -5.15 7.26 -17.00
C ARG A 163 -4.21 6.16 -16.46
N PRO A 164 -3.82 5.13 -17.25
CA PRO A 164 -2.89 4.11 -16.77
C PRO A 164 -1.51 4.65 -16.38
N MET A 165 -1.11 5.80 -16.93
CA MET A 165 0.21 6.39 -16.66
C MET A 165 0.35 6.85 -15.19
N PHE A 166 -0.75 7.22 -14.50
CA PHE A 166 -0.72 7.52 -13.07
C PHE A 166 -0.23 6.31 -12.27
N ALA A 167 -0.80 5.15 -12.54
CA ALA A 167 -0.40 3.90 -11.88
C ALA A 167 1.06 3.51 -12.21
N SER A 168 1.51 3.77 -13.45
CA SER A 168 2.88 3.48 -13.87
C SER A 168 3.90 4.34 -13.12
N PHE A 169 3.69 5.67 -13.08
CA PHE A 169 4.58 6.57 -12.33
C PHE A 169 4.53 6.29 -10.83
N ASP A 170 3.34 6.04 -10.30
CA ASP A 170 3.14 5.70 -8.89
C ASP A 170 3.90 4.42 -8.52
N GLY A 171 3.78 3.38 -9.32
CA GLY A 171 4.51 2.12 -9.15
C GLY A 171 6.03 2.30 -9.17
N VAL A 172 6.56 3.07 -10.12
CA VAL A 172 8.00 3.35 -10.23
C VAL A 172 8.49 4.13 -9.00
N PHE A 173 7.80 5.22 -8.67
CA PHE A 173 8.22 6.07 -7.54
C PHE A 173 8.13 5.35 -6.21
N ASN A 174 7.08 4.57 -5.97
CA ASN A 174 6.96 3.77 -4.75
C ASN A 174 8.03 2.69 -4.65
N THR A 175 8.36 2.03 -5.77
CA THR A 175 9.45 1.04 -5.78
C THR A 175 10.78 1.68 -5.42
N ILE A 176 11.12 2.81 -6.05
CA ILE A 176 12.35 3.55 -5.74
C ILE A 176 12.34 4.01 -4.28
N LEU A 177 11.22 4.57 -3.83
CA LEU A 177 11.06 5.06 -2.46
C LEU A 177 11.33 3.96 -1.44
N PHE A 178 10.60 2.85 -1.51
CA PHE A 178 10.74 1.77 -0.52
C PHE A 178 12.12 1.12 -0.55
N THR A 179 12.76 1.04 -1.73
CA THR A 179 14.13 0.55 -1.84
C THR A 179 15.12 1.48 -1.15
N VAL A 180 15.05 2.77 -1.48
CA VAL A 180 15.96 3.78 -0.91
C VAL A 180 15.74 3.89 0.60
N LEU A 181 14.48 3.91 1.05
CA LEU A 181 14.15 3.98 2.48
C LEU A 181 14.63 2.75 3.25
N ALA A 182 14.53 1.54 2.69
CA ALA A 182 15.04 0.35 3.37
C ALA A 182 16.54 0.47 3.67
N ILE A 183 17.32 1.00 2.72
CA ILE A 183 18.76 1.23 2.89
C ILE A 183 19.02 2.35 3.90
N VAL A 184 18.35 3.48 3.74
CA VAL A 184 18.56 4.68 4.59
C VAL A 184 18.15 4.37 6.04
N VAL A 185 17.02 3.75 6.27
CA VAL A 185 16.53 3.41 7.62
C VAL A 185 17.47 2.42 8.31
N ALA A 186 17.96 1.40 7.58
CA ALA A 186 18.95 0.47 8.12
C ALA A 186 20.27 1.19 8.50
N ASN A 187 20.71 2.17 7.70
CA ASN A 187 21.90 2.96 8.00
C ASN A 187 21.70 3.88 9.21
N ILE A 188 20.55 4.56 9.33
CA ILE A 188 20.21 5.38 10.50
C ILE A 188 20.16 4.50 11.76
N ALA A 189 19.49 3.35 11.72
CA ALA A 189 19.42 2.43 12.84
C ALA A 189 20.82 1.93 13.27
N ASN A 190 21.67 1.59 12.30
CA ASN A 190 23.04 1.17 12.57
C ASN A 190 23.93 2.29 13.13
N LYS A 191 23.74 3.54 12.70
CA LYS A 191 24.42 4.72 13.26
C LYS A 191 24.17 4.87 14.76
N TYR A 192 23.01 4.47 15.24
CA TYR A 192 22.60 4.51 16.64
C TYR A 192 22.62 3.14 17.33
N ALA A 193 23.49 2.23 16.87
CA ALA A 193 23.61 0.87 17.42
C ALA A 193 23.92 0.86 18.92
N ASP A 194 24.79 1.77 19.37
CA ASP A 194 25.24 1.86 20.77
C ASP A 194 24.15 2.39 21.72
N VAL A 195 23.08 2.99 21.20
CA VAL A 195 21.99 3.60 21.99
C VAL A 195 20.62 2.96 21.73
N GLY A 196 20.59 1.74 21.18
CA GLY A 196 19.37 0.94 21.06
C GLY A 196 18.80 0.80 19.65
N ASN A 197 19.51 1.15 18.58
CA ASN A 197 19.06 0.98 17.20
C ASN A 197 17.67 1.62 16.94
N TYR A 198 16.69 0.79 16.56
CA TYR A 198 15.30 1.18 16.33
C TYR A 198 14.53 1.65 17.57
N THR A 199 15.08 1.49 18.78
CA THR A 199 14.49 1.96 20.04
C THR A 199 15.18 3.21 20.55
N SER A 200 16.02 3.91 19.76
CA SER A 200 16.64 5.18 20.16
C SER A 200 15.77 6.38 19.76
N THR A 201 15.73 7.40 20.60
CA THR A 201 15.04 8.67 20.28
C THR A 201 15.68 9.38 19.07
N GLN A 202 17.02 9.27 18.96
CA GLN A 202 17.80 9.87 17.87
C GLN A 202 17.40 9.25 16.52
N PHE A 203 17.16 7.93 16.45
CA PHE A 203 16.67 7.26 15.26
C PHE A 203 15.35 7.88 14.80
N PHE A 204 14.36 8.01 15.70
CA PHE A 204 13.06 8.56 15.34
C PHE A 204 13.14 10.04 14.96
N HIS A 205 14.01 10.85 15.60
CA HIS A 205 14.17 12.26 15.27
C HIS A 205 14.78 12.45 13.87
N GLU A 206 15.86 11.72 13.55
CA GLU A 206 16.52 11.81 12.24
C GLU A 206 15.61 11.29 11.13
N PHE A 207 14.96 10.16 11.35
CA PHE A 207 14.04 9.59 10.37
C PHE A 207 12.80 10.46 10.15
N TRP A 208 12.23 11.06 11.22
CA TRP A 208 11.14 12.02 11.11
C TRP A 208 11.54 13.25 10.30
N MET A 209 12.69 13.85 10.58
CA MET A 209 13.17 15.06 9.90
C MET A 209 13.32 14.83 8.40
N MET A 210 13.93 13.72 8.01
CA MET A 210 14.06 13.33 6.61
C MET A 210 12.67 13.13 5.96
N THR A 211 11.78 12.40 6.62
CA THR A 211 10.41 12.13 6.15
C THR A 211 9.63 13.41 5.94
N ALA A 212 9.65 14.33 6.91
CA ALA A 212 8.90 15.59 6.84
C ALA A 212 9.39 16.50 5.71
N ILE A 213 10.70 16.67 5.56
CA ILE A 213 11.29 17.51 4.50
C ILE A 213 10.97 16.93 3.12
N MET A 214 11.23 15.64 2.90
CA MET A 214 11.00 15.01 1.60
C MET A 214 9.52 15.00 1.23
N SER A 215 8.63 14.69 2.20
CA SER A 215 7.20 14.70 1.97
C SER A 215 6.66 16.09 1.65
N ALA A 216 7.16 17.14 2.31
CA ALA A 216 6.78 18.52 2.02
C ALA A 216 7.19 18.91 0.58
N ILE A 217 8.43 18.59 0.15
CA ILE A 217 8.91 18.84 -1.22
C ILE A 217 8.01 18.13 -2.24
N PHE A 218 7.74 16.84 -2.05
CA PHE A 218 6.90 16.07 -2.96
C PHE A 218 5.45 16.57 -3.02
N THR A 219 4.89 16.98 -1.88
CA THR A 219 3.55 17.58 -1.82
C THR A 219 3.50 18.91 -2.57
N VAL A 220 4.51 19.77 -2.44
CA VAL A 220 4.58 21.04 -3.18
C VAL A 220 4.61 20.77 -4.69
N ILE A 221 5.45 19.85 -5.16
CA ILE A 221 5.52 19.48 -6.58
C ILE A 221 4.16 18.95 -7.07
N ALA A 222 3.51 18.10 -6.27
CA ALA A 222 2.21 17.54 -6.62
C ALA A 222 1.11 18.61 -6.70
N VAL A 223 1.08 19.57 -5.76
CA VAL A 223 0.16 20.72 -5.77
C VAL A 223 0.36 21.59 -7.01
N ILE A 224 1.61 21.89 -7.39
CA ILE A 224 1.92 22.66 -8.60
C ILE A 224 1.45 21.90 -9.86
N SER A 225 1.60 20.58 -9.84
CA SER A 225 1.26 19.72 -10.97
C SER A 225 -0.24 19.68 -11.24
N ILE A 226 -1.08 19.61 -10.20
CA ILE A 226 -2.54 19.55 -10.33
C ILE A 226 -3.18 20.94 -10.48
N ALA A 227 -2.53 22.02 -10.04
CA ALA A 227 -3.11 23.35 -9.91
C ALA A 227 -3.91 23.87 -11.12
N PRO A 228 -3.53 23.69 -12.39
CA PRO A 228 -4.31 24.14 -13.51
C PRO A 228 -5.60 23.37 -13.75
N LYS A 229 -5.64 22.09 -13.34
CA LYS A 229 -6.76 21.17 -13.62
C LYS A 229 -7.71 21.00 -12.42
N ASP A 230 -7.30 21.39 -11.22
CA ASP A 230 -8.16 21.34 -10.03
C ASP A 230 -9.15 22.52 -10.01
N ARG A 231 -10.07 22.50 -10.99
CA ARG A 231 -11.07 23.54 -11.21
C ARG A 231 -12.40 22.94 -11.65
N PRO A 232 -13.54 23.63 -11.38
CA PRO A 232 -14.88 23.12 -11.72
C PRO A 232 -15.07 22.71 -13.19
N GLU A 233 -14.32 23.34 -14.10
CA GLU A 233 -14.38 23.06 -15.54
C GLU A 233 -13.98 21.62 -15.89
N PHE A 234 -13.08 21.03 -15.10
CA PHE A 234 -12.55 19.68 -15.31
C PHE A 234 -13.18 18.65 -14.36
N PHE A 235 -14.02 19.08 -13.43
CA PHE A 235 -14.81 18.16 -12.61
C PHE A 235 -15.92 17.57 -13.46
N GLY A 236 -16.06 16.24 -13.44
CA GLY A 236 -17.04 15.54 -14.26
C GLY A 236 -18.46 16.11 -14.06
N THR A 237 -19.19 16.30 -15.15
CA THR A 237 -20.57 16.85 -15.18
C THR A 237 -21.64 15.79 -14.89
N GLY A 238 -21.26 14.55 -14.63
CA GLY A 238 -22.20 13.49 -14.25
C GLY A 238 -22.85 13.79 -12.90
N LYS A 239 -24.20 13.73 -12.82
CA LYS A 239 -24.88 13.78 -11.52
C LYS A 239 -24.28 12.67 -10.65
N PRO A 240 -23.72 13.00 -9.48
CA PRO A 240 -23.19 11.97 -8.61
C PRO A 240 -24.32 11.03 -8.23
N ILE A 241 -24.17 9.75 -8.55
CA ILE A 241 -25.10 8.75 -8.05
C ILE A 241 -24.98 8.78 -6.54
N LYS A 242 -26.07 9.13 -5.85
CA LYS A 242 -26.11 9.12 -4.39
C LYS A 242 -26.05 7.66 -3.94
N VAL A 243 -24.85 7.20 -3.63
CA VAL A 243 -24.60 5.86 -3.12
C VAL A 243 -24.69 5.91 -1.60
N GLY A 244 -25.64 5.17 -1.04
CA GLY A 244 -25.81 5.04 0.41
C GLY A 244 -25.06 3.80 0.95
N LEU A 245 -24.87 3.74 2.25
CA LEU A 245 -24.26 2.56 2.93
C LEU A 245 -25.01 1.25 2.61
N LYS A 246 -26.31 1.33 2.35
CA LYS A 246 -27.13 0.16 1.95
C LYS A 246 -26.67 -0.40 0.61
N ASP A 247 -26.33 0.44 -0.35
CA ASP A 247 -25.86 -0.01 -1.67
C ASP A 247 -24.52 -0.75 -1.57
N TYR A 248 -23.64 -0.36 -0.62
CA TYR A 248 -22.39 -1.08 -0.32
C TYR A 248 -22.68 -2.51 0.13
N TRP A 249 -23.61 -2.65 1.09
CA TRP A 249 -23.98 -3.94 1.63
C TRP A 249 -24.69 -4.84 0.61
N ASP A 250 -25.62 -4.28 -0.14
CA ASP A 250 -26.37 -4.99 -1.18
C ASP A 250 -25.45 -5.48 -2.31
N THR A 251 -24.48 -4.66 -2.70
CA THR A 251 -23.49 -5.04 -3.70
C THR A 251 -22.56 -6.13 -3.18
N LEU A 252 -22.02 -5.99 -1.96
CA LEU A 252 -21.16 -7.00 -1.36
C LEU A 252 -21.88 -8.35 -1.21
N LYS A 253 -23.17 -8.34 -0.84
CA LYS A 253 -23.96 -9.54 -0.64
C LYS A 253 -24.30 -10.25 -1.96
N ASN A 254 -24.52 -9.51 -3.03
CA ASN A 254 -25.09 -10.05 -4.26
C ASN A 254 -24.09 -10.17 -5.43
N ASN A 255 -22.94 -9.49 -5.36
CA ASN A 255 -21.92 -9.57 -6.40
C ASN A 255 -20.84 -10.58 -6.01
N ARG A 256 -20.95 -11.81 -6.52
CA ARG A 256 -20.02 -12.89 -6.23
C ARG A 256 -18.59 -12.60 -6.72
N ALA A 257 -18.44 -11.82 -7.80
CA ALA A 257 -17.12 -11.49 -8.31
C ALA A 257 -16.34 -10.65 -7.30
N ILE A 258 -16.95 -9.57 -6.74
CA ILE A 258 -16.29 -8.73 -5.74
C ILE A 258 -16.04 -9.49 -4.44
N GLN A 259 -16.96 -10.39 -4.00
CA GLN A 259 -16.75 -11.22 -2.81
C GLN A 259 -15.48 -12.07 -2.93
N MET A 260 -15.33 -12.76 -4.05
CA MET A 260 -14.18 -13.63 -4.29
C MET A 260 -12.88 -12.83 -4.47
N LEU A 261 -12.97 -11.68 -5.14
CA LEU A 261 -11.80 -10.81 -5.33
C LEU A 261 -11.31 -10.22 -4.00
N VAL A 262 -12.23 -9.72 -3.17
CA VAL A 262 -11.91 -9.17 -1.85
C VAL A 262 -11.29 -10.24 -0.96
N LEU A 263 -11.88 -11.43 -0.89
CA LEU A 263 -11.33 -12.54 -0.10
C LEU A 263 -9.90 -12.90 -0.55
N SER A 264 -9.69 -13.01 -1.86
CA SER A 264 -8.40 -13.33 -2.47
C SER A 264 -7.33 -12.31 -2.10
N ALA A 265 -7.57 -11.04 -2.41
CA ALA A 265 -6.57 -10.00 -2.26
C ALA A 265 -6.31 -9.62 -0.80
N SER A 266 -7.33 -9.59 0.05
CA SER A 266 -7.18 -9.20 1.46
C SER A 266 -6.41 -10.25 2.27
N THR A 267 -6.58 -11.54 1.98
CA THR A 267 -5.82 -12.61 2.66
C THR A 267 -4.35 -12.62 2.24
N ASP A 268 -4.07 -12.36 0.97
CA ASP A 268 -2.71 -12.21 0.46
C ASP A 268 -2.02 -10.98 1.09
N LYS A 269 -2.72 -9.86 1.16
CA LYS A 269 -2.20 -8.64 1.78
C LYS A 269 -2.00 -8.76 3.29
N LEU A 270 -2.85 -9.50 3.99
CA LEU A 270 -2.64 -9.83 5.41
C LEU A 270 -1.27 -10.46 5.63
N GLY A 271 -0.94 -11.50 4.84
CA GLY A 271 0.36 -12.16 4.91
C GLY A 271 1.52 -11.23 4.57
N SER A 272 1.43 -10.48 3.48
CA SER A 272 2.49 -9.55 3.07
C SER A 272 2.70 -8.41 4.07
N THR A 273 1.64 -7.92 4.70
CA THR A 273 1.73 -6.89 5.74
C THR A 273 2.39 -7.44 7.01
N ALA A 274 2.11 -8.68 7.39
CA ALA A 274 2.76 -9.31 8.56
C ALA A 274 4.28 -9.44 8.39
N LYS A 275 4.75 -9.66 7.16
CA LYS A 275 6.19 -9.76 6.85
C LYS A 275 6.93 -8.44 6.96
N THR A 276 6.26 -7.29 6.90
CA THR A 276 6.91 -5.97 6.94
C THR A 276 7.38 -5.58 8.34
N SER A 277 8.34 -4.64 8.42
CA SER A 277 8.90 -4.06 9.64
C SER A 277 9.42 -5.09 10.66
N ALA A 278 8.72 -5.33 11.75
CA ALA A 278 9.21 -6.14 12.87
C ALA A 278 9.64 -7.57 12.47
N VAL A 279 8.89 -8.23 11.58
CA VAL A 279 9.25 -9.59 11.12
C VAL A 279 10.50 -9.58 10.25
N ALA A 280 10.62 -8.61 9.33
CA ALA A 280 11.81 -8.47 8.50
C ALA A 280 13.05 -8.14 9.35
N VAL A 281 12.90 -7.29 10.37
CA VAL A 281 13.97 -6.99 11.34
C VAL A 281 14.34 -8.24 12.11
N ALA A 282 13.38 -9.01 12.64
CA ALA A 282 13.65 -10.26 13.35
C ALA A 282 14.42 -11.27 12.49
N MET A 283 14.10 -11.40 11.20
CA MET A 283 14.83 -12.28 10.27
C MET A 283 16.30 -11.88 10.13
N PHE A 284 16.56 -10.61 9.83
CA PHE A 284 17.91 -10.16 9.51
C PHE A 284 18.69 -9.75 10.75
N ALA A 285 18.11 -9.01 11.68
CA ALA A 285 18.80 -8.52 12.85
C ALA A 285 19.02 -9.63 13.89
N CYS A 286 17.98 -10.39 14.23
CA CYS A 286 18.06 -11.42 15.26
C CYS A 286 18.61 -12.75 14.68
N ILE A 287 17.97 -13.32 13.65
CA ILE A 287 18.31 -14.68 13.18
C ILE A 287 19.59 -14.68 12.33
N ALA A 288 19.75 -13.73 11.40
CA ALA A 288 20.97 -13.63 10.58
C ALA A 288 22.07 -12.78 11.24
N GLY A 289 21.79 -12.11 12.37
CA GLY A 289 22.77 -11.39 13.17
C GLY A 289 23.23 -10.04 12.61
N SER A 290 22.61 -9.49 11.56
CA SER A 290 23.04 -8.23 10.96
C SER A 290 21.90 -7.39 10.38
N ILE A 291 21.70 -6.20 10.94
CA ILE A 291 20.73 -5.21 10.42
C ILE A 291 21.14 -4.71 9.02
N LYS A 292 22.44 -4.47 8.78
CA LYS A 292 22.93 -4.00 7.46
C LYS A 292 22.60 -4.97 6.34
N LEU A 293 22.56 -6.26 6.64
CA LEU A 293 22.29 -7.30 5.66
C LEU A 293 20.92 -7.14 5.01
N GLN A 294 19.90 -6.69 5.75
CA GLN A 294 18.56 -6.41 5.21
C GLN A 294 18.62 -5.39 4.07
N GLY A 295 19.32 -4.27 4.29
CA GLY A 295 19.45 -3.22 3.29
C GLY A 295 20.22 -3.68 2.04
N SER A 296 21.34 -4.37 2.23
CA SER A 296 22.18 -4.89 1.14
C SER A 296 21.43 -5.92 0.28
N VAL A 297 20.71 -6.85 0.91
CA VAL A 297 19.90 -7.85 0.19
C VAL A 297 18.74 -7.19 -0.55
N THR A 298 18.06 -6.24 0.09
CA THR A 298 16.97 -5.49 -0.55
C THR A 298 17.48 -4.74 -1.78
N ALA A 299 18.63 -4.08 -1.71
CA ALA A 299 19.23 -3.37 -2.84
C ALA A 299 19.48 -4.28 -4.05
N VAL A 300 19.97 -5.50 -3.81
CA VAL A 300 20.25 -6.48 -4.87
C VAL A 300 18.97 -7.10 -5.44
N THR A 301 17.97 -7.37 -4.61
CA THR A 301 16.77 -8.10 -5.04
C THR A 301 15.72 -7.21 -5.70
N THR A 302 15.65 -5.90 -5.37
CA THR A 302 14.54 -5.04 -5.80
C THR A 302 14.49 -4.85 -7.30
N ILE A 303 15.60 -4.45 -7.95
CA ILE A 303 15.60 -4.17 -9.39
C ILE A 303 15.24 -5.42 -10.20
N PRO A 304 15.87 -6.60 -10.00
CA PRO A 304 15.48 -7.82 -10.70
C PRO A 304 14.02 -8.22 -10.43
N SER A 305 13.54 -8.04 -9.19
CA SER A 305 12.14 -8.33 -8.83
C SER A 305 11.14 -7.49 -9.60
N VAL A 306 11.39 -6.19 -9.73
CA VAL A 306 10.51 -5.27 -10.49
C VAL A 306 10.49 -5.63 -11.97
N ILE A 307 11.65 -5.88 -12.57
CA ILE A 307 11.77 -6.29 -13.97
C ILE A 307 11.00 -7.59 -14.19
N LEU A 308 11.22 -8.59 -13.34
CA LEU A 308 10.54 -9.88 -13.44
C LEU A 308 9.02 -9.74 -13.28
N THR A 309 8.56 -8.97 -12.28
CA THR A 309 7.15 -8.68 -12.05
C THR A 309 6.51 -8.08 -13.30
N PHE A 310 7.13 -7.06 -13.89
CA PHE A 310 6.62 -6.39 -15.09
C PHE A 310 6.55 -7.35 -16.28
N LEU A 311 7.61 -8.12 -16.53
CA LEU A 311 7.65 -9.10 -17.62
C LEU A 311 6.60 -10.19 -17.45
N VAL A 312 6.49 -10.76 -16.25
CA VAL A 312 5.55 -11.85 -15.99
C VAL A 312 4.10 -11.37 -16.09
N ILE A 313 3.76 -10.20 -15.54
CA ILE A 313 2.42 -9.63 -15.67
C ILE A 313 2.09 -9.39 -17.14
N SER A 314 2.99 -8.73 -17.88
CA SER A 314 2.77 -8.40 -19.28
C SER A 314 2.54 -9.64 -20.16
N ILE A 315 3.26 -10.72 -19.89
CA ILE A 315 3.12 -11.95 -20.67
C ILE A 315 1.92 -12.79 -20.22
N VAL A 316 1.78 -13.01 -18.91
CA VAL A 316 0.81 -13.98 -18.38
C VAL A 316 -0.60 -13.40 -18.41
N ALA A 317 -0.80 -12.14 -17.96
CA ALA A 317 -2.12 -11.55 -17.90
C ALA A 317 -2.71 -11.28 -19.31
N THR A 318 -1.86 -10.85 -20.25
CA THR A 318 -2.32 -10.58 -21.63
C THR A 318 -2.69 -11.88 -22.38
N ARG A 319 -1.89 -12.94 -22.21
CA ARG A 319 -2.12 -14.22 -22.92
C ARG A 319 -3.26 -15.03 -22.30
N PHE A 320 -3.27 -15.20 -20.99
CA PHE A 320 -4.15 -16.15 -20.30
C PHE A 320 -5.36 -15.49 -19.63
N GLY A 321 -5.38 -14.16 -19.52
CA GLY A 321 -6.41 -13.40 -18.81
C GLY A 321 -6.13 -13.33 -17.30
N GLN A 322 -6.82 -12.39 -16.63
CA GLN A 322 -6.54 -12.01 -15.25
C GLN A 322 -6.72 -13.16 -14.25
N LYS A 323 -7.84 -13.91 -14.35
CA LYS A 323 -8.13 -15.04 -13.47
C LYS A 323 -7.05 -16.13 -13.52
N LYS A 324 -6.64 -16.55 -14.73
CA LYS A 324 -5.59 -17.58 -14.89
C LYS A 324 -4.22 -17.05 -14.44
N ALA A 325 -3.93 -15.79 -14.72
CA ALA A 325 -2.69 -15.16 -14.25
C ALA A 325 -2.60 -15.16 -12.71
N MET A 326 -3.68 -14.82 -12.01
CA MET A 326 -3.77 -14.87 -10.55
C MET A 326 -3.49 -16.28 -10.01
N VAL A 327 -4.07 -17.31 -10.63
CA VAL A 327 -3.84 -18.72 -10.24
C VAL A 327 -2.37 -19.11 -10.45
N ILE A 328 -1.77 -18.78 -11.60
CA ILE A 328 -0.37 -19.08 -11.90
C ILE A 328 0.56 -18.40 -10.90
N GLY A 329 0.33 -17.09 -10.63
CA GLY A 329 1.09 -16.34 -9.63
C GLY A 329 1.01 -16.95 -8.24
N SER A 330 -0.19 -17.39 -7.83
CA SER A 330 -0.38 -18.01 -6.51
C SER A 330 0.32 -19.36 -6.38
N ILE A 331 0.25 -20.21 -7.39
CA ILE A 331 0.96 -21.51 -7.38
C ILE A 331 2.48 -21.28 -7.32
N GLY A 332 3.01 -20.41 -8.19
CA GLY A 332 4.44 -20.08 -8.18
C GLY A 332 4.89 -19.47 -6.85
N GLY A 333 4.08 -18.57 -6.28
CA GLY A 333 4.33 -17.97 -4.97
C GLY A 333 4.37 -18.99 -3.84
N ILE A 334 3.45 -19.97 -3.81
CA ILE A 334 3.43 -21.04 -2.82
C ILE A 334 4.71 -21.88 -2.92
N ILE A 335 5.11 -22.28 -4.13
CA ILE A 335 6.34 -23.06 -4.34
C ILE A 335 7.57 -22.31 -3.81
N CYS A 336 7.72 -21.04 -4.17
CA CYS A 336 8.83 -20.22 -3.70
C CYS A 336 8.82 -20.04 -2.17
N ASN A 337 7.65 -19.80 -1.56
CA ASN A 337 7.53 -19.64 -0.11
C ASN A 337 7.86 -20.93 0.65
N VAL A 338 7.47 -22.10 0.14
CA VAL A 338 7.84 -23.39 0.75
C VAL A 338 9.36 -23.58 0.71
N ILE A 339 9.99 -23.31 -0.42
CA ILE A 339 11.46 -23.41 -0.55
C ILE A 339 12.16 -22.44 0.40
N LEU A 340 11.71 -21.18 0.46
CA LEU A 340 12.26 -20.20 1.38
C LEU A 340 12.04 -20.58 2.85
N SER A 341 10.88 -21.14 3.19
CA SER A 341 10.60 -21.62 4.55
C SER A 341 11.56 -22.75 4.95
N VAL A 342 11.75 -23.74 4.08
CA VAL A 342 12.70 -24.83 4.31
C VAL A 342 14.13 -24.28 4.45
N LEU A 343 14.53 -23.36 3.58
CA LEU A 343 15.86 -22.74 3.63
C LEU A 343 16.11 -22.05 4.99
N TRP A 344 15.14 -21.29 5.51
CA TRP A 344 15.29 -20.59 6.78
C TRP A 344 15.16 -21.51 8.01
N ILE A 345 14.44 -22.61 7.93
CA ILE A 345 14.30 -23.56 9.04
C ILE A 345 15.52 -24.49 9.14
N VAL A 346 15.93 -25.06 8.00
CA VAL A 346 16.96 -26.12 7.97
C VAL A 346 18.37 -25.56 7.74
N GLY A 347 18.47 -24.52 6.91
CA GLY A 347 19.76 -23.89 6.57
C GLY A 347 20.33 -23.04 7.70
N ASP A 348 21.51 -22.48 7.51
CA ASP A 348 22.16 -21.58 8.46
C ASP A 348 22.17 -20.13 7.94
N PRO A 349 21.23 -19.27 8.39
CA PRO A 349 21.16 -17.87 7.97
C PRO A 349 22.35 -17.02 8.41
N THR A 350 23.13 -17.45 9.42
CA THR A 350 24.31 -16.70 9.90
C THR A 350 25.45 -16.72 8.88
N THR A 351 25.41 -17.65 7.90
CA THR A 351 26.33 -17.69 6.76
C THR A 351 26.15 -16.52 5.79
N MET A 352 25.02 -15.82 5.86
CA MET A 352 24.82 -14.57 5.12
C MET A 352 25.64 -13.47 5.77
N THR A 353 26.67 -12.99 5.10
CA THR A 353 27.49 -11.89 5.59
C THR A 353 27.66 -10.80 4.52
N SER A 354 27.90 -9.59 4.98
CA SER A 354 28.25 -8.47 4.12
C SER A 354 29.55 -7.81 4.62
N ASN A 355 30.30 -7.21 3.71
CA ASN A 355 31.46 -6.43 4.08
C ASN A 355 31.04 -5.23 4.94
N PRO A 356 31.61 -5.02 6.15
CA PRO A 356 31.20 -3.95 7.05
C PRO A 356 31.38 -2.53 6.47
N GLU A 357 32.39 -2.34 5.61
CA GLU A 357 32.75 -1.05 5.04
C GLU A 357 31.97 -0.75 3.75
N THR A 358 31.91 -1.72 2.84
CA THR A 358 31.31 -1.52 1.51
C THR A 358 29.86 -1.94 1.42
N GLY A 359 29.34 -2.72 2.37
CA GLY A 359 28.02 -3.35 2.31
C GLY A 359 27.89 -4.45 1.24
N ALA A 360 29.00 -4.80 0.57
CA ALA A 360 29.01 -5.83 -0.45
C ALA A 360 28.69 -7.21 0.16
N LEU A 361 27.82 -7.95 -0.50
CA LEU A 361 27.37 -9.28 -0.04
C LEU A 361 28.41 -10.36 -0.34
N ASN A 362 28.66 -11.23 0.61
CA ASN A 362 29.46 -12.43 0.42
C ASN A 362 28.56 -13.57 -0.10
N TRP A 363 28.75 -13.94 -1.37
CA TRP A 363 27.90 -14.88 -2.06
C TRP A 363 28.19 -16.34 -1.64
N GLY A 364 27.41 -16.84 -0.68
CA GLY A 364 27.40 -18.24 -0.28
C GLY A 364 26.15 -18.96 -0.82
N PRO A 365 26.09 -20.31 -0.72
CA PRO A 365 24.97 -21.10 -1.24
C PRO A 365 23.61 -20.67 -0.64
N PHE A 366 23.56 -20.36 0.66
CA PHE A 366 22.35 -19.89 1.33
C PHE A 366 21.87 -18.56 0.74
N LEU A 367 22.77 -17.58 0.63
CA LEU A 367 22.42 -16.25 0.11
C LEU A 367 21.99 -16.31 -1.36
N ILE A 368 22.68 -17.08 -2.20
CA ILE A 368 22.31 -17.27 -3.61
C ILE A 368 20.90 -17.84 -3.71
N THR A 369 20.61 -18.93 -2.99
CA THR A 369 19.30 -19.57 -2.98
C THR A 369 18.23 -18.60 -2.48
N TYR A 370 18.51 -17.87 -1.40
CA TYR A 370 17.60 -16.88 -0.84
C TYR A 370 17.29 -15.77 -1.84
N VAL A 371 18.28 -15.17 -2.47
CA VAL A 371 18.13 -14.08 -3.46
C VAL A 371 17.35 -14.56 -4.68
N VAL A 372 17.69 -15.70 -5.25
CA VAL A 372 17.01 -16.25 -6.44
C VAL A 372 15.53 -16.49 -6.15
N PHE A 373 15.21 -17.23 -5.07
CA PHE A 373 13.81 -17.52 -4.74
C PHE A 373 13.04 -16.32 -4.23
N SER A 374 13.69 -15.32 -3.62
CA SER A 374 13.06 -14.04 -3.27
C SER A 374 12.66 -13.23 -4.51
N ILE A 375 13.51 -13.20 -5.55
CA ILE A 375 13.20 -12.54 -6.83
C ILE A 375 12.06 -13.27 -7.55
N LEU A 376 12.11 -14.59 -7.63
CA LEU A 376 11.05 -15.40 -8.24
C LEU A 376 9.71 -15.23 -7.49
N TYR A 377 9.74 -15.24 -6.17
CA TYR A 377 8.59 -14.98 -5.32
C TYR A 377 8.01 -13.59 -5.59
N ALA A 378 8.84 -12.55 -5.64
CA ALA A 378 8.40 -11.19 -5.92
C ALA A 378 7.73 -11.06 -7.29
N GLY A 379 8.24 -11.75 -8.31
CA GLY A 379 7.60 -11.85 -9.63
C GLY A 379 6.20 -12.46 -9.56
N CYS A 380 6.05 -13.57 -8.85
CA CYS A 380 4.76 -14.23 -8.64
C CYS A 380 3.78 -13.38 -7.82
N GLN A 381 4.25 -12.80 -6.72
CA GLN A 381 3.46 -11.92 -5.84
C GLN A 381 3.03 -10.65 -6.57
N GLY A 382 3.89 -10.09 -7.42
CA GLY A 382 3.58 -8.92 -8.22
C GLY A 382 2.41 -9.15 -9.17
N ILE A 383 2.18 -10.37 -9.63
CA ILE A 383 0.99 -10.72 -10.41
C ILE A 383 -0.27 -10.50 -9.57
N SER A 384 -0.35 -11.13 -8.38
CA SER A 384 -1.54 -11.05 -7.53
C SER A 384 -1.80 -9.62 -7.07
N GLY A 385 -0.77 -8.86 -6.70
CA GLY A 385 -0.91 -7.48 -6.24
C GLY A 385 -1.39 -6.50 -7.31
N ASN A 386 -0.89 -6.63 -8.54
CA ASN A 386 -1.19 -5.65 -9.60
C ASN A 386 -2.45 -6.01 -10.42
N ILE A 387 -2.78 -7.28 -10.56
CA ILE A 387 -3.98 -7.72 -11.31
C ILE A 387 -5.28 -7.40 -10.57
N VAL A 388 -5.27 -7.24 -9.28
CA VAL A 388 -6.44 -6.89 -8.47
C VAL A 388 -7.11 -5.59 -8.95
N ILE A 389 -6.34 -4.58 -9.35
CA ILE A 389 -6.88 -3.29 -9.81
C ILE A 389 -7.75 -3.46 -11.06
N PRO A 390 -7.27 -4.06 -12.17
CA PRO A 390 -8.12 -4.31 -13.32
C PRO A 390 -9.24 -5.31 -13.03
N MET A 391 -9.06 -6.30 -12.15
CA MET A 391 -10.15 -7.19 -11.74
C MET A 391 -11.25 -6.46 -10.96
N THR A 392 -10.93 -5.40 -10.23
CA THR A 392 -11.93 -4.54 -9.56
C THR A 392 -12.77 -3.80 -10.60
N ALA A 393 -12.16 -3.34 -11.70
CA ALA A 393 -12.89 -2.74 -12.82
C ALA A 393 -13.80 -3.77 -13.51
N ASP A 394 -13.35 -5.01 -13.70
CA ASP A 394 -14.18 -6.09 -14.23
C ASP A 394 -15.39 -6.40 -13.32
N CYS A 395 -15.20 -6.31 -12.00
CA CYS A 395 -16.32 -6.44 -11.04
C CYS A 395 -17.34 -5.31 -11.18
N ALA A 396 -16.90 -4.08 -11.50
CA ALA A 396 -17.77 -2.94 -11.75
C ALA A 396 -18.58 -3.14 -13.06
N ASP A 397 -17.95 -3.62 -14.11
CA ASP A 397 -18.63 -3.97 -15.37
C ASP A 397 -19.62 -5.12 -15.16
N TYR A 398 -19.25 -6.13 -14.40
CA TYR A 398 -20.18 -7.20 -14.03
C TYR A 398 -21.39 -6.70 -13.24
N GLU A 399 -21.22 -5.69 -12.38
CA GLU A 399 -22.36 -5.07 -11.68
C GLU A 399 -23.30 -4.33 -12.65
N VAL A 400 -22.76 -3.64 -13.65
CA VAL A 400 -23.59 -3.04 -14.73
C VAL A 400 -24.39 -4.10 -15.46
N TYR A 401 -23.75 -5.19 -15.84
CA TYR A 401 -24.43 -6.33 -16.50
C TYR A 401 -25.53 -6.93 -15.62
N ARG A 402 -25.28 -7.07 -14.30
CA ARG A 402 -26.20 -7.71 -13.35
C ARG A 402 -27.37 -6.82 -12.93
N SER A 403 -27.11 -5.56 -12.62
CA SER A 403 -28.06 -4.65 -11.98
C SER A 403 -28.42 -3.40 -12.81
N GLY A 404 -27.73 -3.18 -13.92
CA GLY A 404 -27.84 -1.94 -14.71
C GLY A 404 -27.23 -0.72 -14.06
N LYS A 405 -26.64 -0.84 -12.84
CA LYS A 405 -26.08 0.29 -12.09
C LYS A 405 -24.58 0.43 -12.37
N TYR A 406 -24.16 1.59 -12.84
CA TYR A 406 -22.75 1.92 -13.03
C TYR A 406 -22.17 2.54 -11.76
N VAL A 407 -21.45 1.76 -10.96
CA VAL A 407 -20.95 2.16 -9.63
C VAL A 407 -19.46 1.81 -9.43
N PRO A 408 -18.55 2.25 -10.31
CA PRO A 408 -17.13 1.89 -10.22
C PRO A 408 -16.45 2.41 -8.96
N GLY A 409 -16.84 3.60 -8.47
CA GLY A 409 -16.33 4.15 -7.22
C GLY A 409 -16.71 3.30 -6.00
N LEU A 410 -17.95 2.79 -5.98
CA LEU A 410 -18.43 1.88 -4.96
C LEU A 410 -17.58 0.60 -4.89
N MET A 411 -17.24 0.00 -6.05
CA MET A 411 -16.41 -1.21 -6.09
C MET A 411 -15.03 -0.99 -5.53
N GLY A 412 -14.37 0.10 -5.93
CA GLY A 412 -13.03 0.45 -5.43
C GLY A 412 -13.02 0.75 -3.93
N THR A 413 -14.04 1.48 -3.42
CA THR A 413 -14.14 1.82 -2.00
C THR A 413 -14.45 0.59 -1.16
N LEU A 414 -15.37 -0.26 -1.61
CA LEU A 414 -15.72 -1.51 -0.94
C LEU A 414 -14.51 -2.44 -0.83
N PHE A 415 -13.79 -2.61 -1.94
CA PHE A 415 -12.54 -3.36 -1.96
C PHE A 415 -11.53 -2.81 -0.96
N SER A 416 -11.25 -1.50 -1.01
CA SER A 416 -10.28 -0.84 -0.13
C SER A 416 -10.66 -0.97 1.35
N PHE A 417 -11.93 -0.82 1.70
CA PHE A 417 -12.43 -0.96 3.07
C PHE A 417 -12.18 -2.36 3.63
N VAL A 418 -12.62 -3.40 2.91
CA VAL A 418 -12.45 -4.78 3.38
C VAL A 418 -10.97 -5.20 3.42
N ASP A 419 -10.19 -4.77 2.43
CA ASP A 419 -8.75 -4.99 2.38
C ASP A 419 -8.03 -4.39 3.61
N LYS A 420 -8.35 -3.15 3.97
CA LYS A 420 -7.83 -2.50 5.18
C LYS A 420 -8.28 -3.21 6.45
N MET A 421 -9.56 -3.61 6.54
CA MET A 421 -10.08 -4.32 7.71
C MET A 421 -9.35 -5.64 7.94
N ILE A 422 -9.17 -6.47 6.92
CA ILE A 422 -8.51 -7.77 7.05
C ILE A 422 -7.00 -7.60 7.29
N SER A 423 -6.33 -6.74 6.52
CA SER A 423 -4.88 -6.53 6.66
C SER A 423 -4.48 -5.86 7.98
N SER A 424 -5.43 -5.19 8.67
CA SER A 424 -5.20 -4.58 9.98
C SER A 424 -4.88 -5.58 11.08
N PHE A 425 -5.28 -6.85 10.92
CA PHE A 425 -4.94 -7.91 11.87
C PHE A 425 -3.47 -8.36 11.82
N ALA A 426 -2.74 -8.02 10.76
CA ALA A 426 -1.37 -8.48 10.57
C ALA A 426 -0.40 -8.10 11.71
N PRO A 427 -0.37 -6.85 12.22
CA PRO A 427 0.49 -6.51 13.34
C PRO A 427 0.13 -7.25 14.62
N MET A 428 -1.16 -7.46 14.87
CA MET A 428 -1.63 -8.20 16.04
C MET A 428 -1.18 -9.68 15.98
N ILE A 429 -1.32 -10.32 14.83
CA ILE A 429 -0.86 -11.70 14.63
C ILE A 429 0.65 -11.78 14.86
N ALA A 430 1.44 -10.83 14.32
CA ALA A 430 2.88 -10.78 14.53
C ALA A 430 3.24 -10.62 16.02
N GLY A 431 2.57 -9.72 16.74
CA GLY A 431 2.77 -9.51 18.17
C GLY A 431 2.42 -10.74 19.01
N LEU A 432 1.32 -11.42 18.70
CA LEU A 432 0.93 -12.66 19.38
C LEU A 432 1.96 -13.78 19.17
N VAL A 433 2.48 -13.93 17.96
CA VAL A 433 3.52 -14.93 17.66
C VAL A 433 4.81 -14.61 18.41
N PHE A 434 5.25 -13.35 18.43
CA PHE A 434 6.45 -12.95 19.18
C PHE A 434 6.28 -13.14 20.69
N ALA A 435 5.11 -12.77 21.24
CA ALA A 435 4.79 -13.02 22.64
C ALA A 435 4.80 -14.53 23.00
N ALA A 436 4.26 -15.39 22.12
CA ALA A 436 4.30 -16.84 22.29
C ALA A 436 5.74 -17.40 22.21
N CYS A 437 6.67 -16.70 21.53
CA CYS A 437 8.08 -17.03 21.49
C CYS A 437 8.88 -16.47 22.70
N GLY A 438 8.22 -15.78 23.64
CA GLY A 438 8.84 -15.24 24.86
C GLY A 438 9.22 -13.76 24.77
N PHE A 439 8.91 -13.07 23.67
CA PHE A 439 9.17 -11.63 23.48
C PHE A 439 7.94 -10.82 23.85
N THR A 440 7.82 -10.42 25.12
CA THR A 440 6.68 -9.64 25.64
C THR A 440 6.96 -8.14 25.70
N ASP A 441 8.23 -7.76 25.86
CA ASP A 441 8.63 -6.38 26.16
C ASP A 441 9.33 -5.66 25.01
N HIS A 442 9.88 -6.41 24.05
CA HIS A 442 10.56 -5.87 22.89
C HIS A 442 10.40 -6.78 21.65
N ASN A 443 10.64 -6.24 20.47
CA ASN A 443 10.73 -7.04 19.25
C ASN A 443 12.07 -7.77 19.18
N PRO A 444 12.12 -9.00 18.62
CA PRO A 444 13.38 -9.70 18.39
C PRO A 444 14.39 -8.84 17.64
N SER A 445 15.60 -8.69 18.16
CA SER A 445 16.64 -7.80 17.67
C SER A 445 18.04 -8.44 17.74
N VAL A 446 19.07 -7.68 17.38
CA VAL A 446 20.46 -8.15 17.43
C VAL A 446 20.87 -8.46 18.87
N GLY A 447 21.45 -9.65 19.08
CA GLY A 447 21.92 -10.09 20.40
C GLY A 447 20.92 -10.94 21.18
N ASP A 448 19.68 -11.03 20.74
CA ASP A 448 18.69 -11.93 21.35
C ASP A 448 19.00 -13.40 21.03
N ILE A 449 18.62 -14.29 21.98
CA ILE A 449 18.82 -15.73 21.80
C ILE A 449 17.84 -16.27 20.77
N VAL A 450 18.38 -16.83 19.70
CA VAL A 450 17.58 -17.47 18.63
C VAL A 450 17.13 -18.86 19.10
N THR A 451 15.91 -18.95 19.61
CA THR A 451 15.30 -20.24 19.94
C THR A 451 14.69 -20.90 18.69
N PRO A 452 14.56 -22.25 18.66
CA PRO A 452 13.84 -22.95 17.59
C PRO A 452 12.41 -22.45 17.41
N GLN A 453 11.71 -22.10 18.51
CA GLN A 453 10.36 -21.54 18.48
C GLN A 453 10.32 -20.18 17.81
N LEU A 454 11.26 -19.28 18.14
CA LEU A 454 11.37 -17.96 17.48
C LEU A 454 11.62 -18.15 15.97
N ARG A 455 12.52 -19.03 15.59
CA ARG A 455 12.86 -19.29 14.19
C ARG A 455 11.65 -19.75 13.39
N VAL A 456 10.90 -20.74 13.92
CA VAL A 456 9.66 -21.24 13.32
C VAL A 456 8.59 -20.14 13.28
N GLY A 457 8.41 -19.38 14.36
CA GLY A 457 7.44 -18.28 14.44
C GLY A 457 7.71 -17.19 13.42
N VAL A 458 8.97 -16.77 13.29
CA VAL A 458 9.39 -15.75 12.28
C VAL A 458 9.19 -16.27 10.85
N VAL A 459 9.55 -17.52 10.56
CA VAL A 459 9.33 -18.14 9.24
C VAL A 459 7.84 -18.30 8.95
N PHE A 460 7.02 -18.65 9.94
CA PHE A 460 5.57 -18.69 9.78
C PHE A 460 5.00 -17.31 9.40
N LEU A 461 5.41 -16.26 10.09
CA LEU A 461 4.96 -14.88 9.78
C LEU A 461 5.46 -14.41 8.41
N ALA A 462 6.70 -14.74 8.04
CA ALA A 462 7.32 -14.26 6.81
C ALA A 462 6.85 -14.98 5.55
N TYR A 463 6.53 -16.27 5.66
CA TYR A 463 6.21 -17.12 4.51
C TYR A 463 4.94 -17.97 4.71
N GLY A 464 4.71 -18.50 5.92
CA GLY A 464 3.57 -19.36 6.22
C GLY A 464 2.24 -18.64 6.09
N LEU A 465 2.10 -17.47 6.69
CA LEU A 465 0.88 -16.67 6.64
C LEU A 465 0.55 -16.23 5.21
N ILE A 466 1.58 -15.86 4.43
CA ILE A 466 1.42 -15.53 3.01
C ILE A 466 0.96 -16.76 2.22
N THR A 467 1.54 -17.93 2.50
CA THR A 467 1.16 -19.18 1.83
C THR A 467 -0.30 -19.53 2.10
N ILE A 468 -0.79 -19.33 3.32
CA ILE A 468 -2.22 -19.47 3.65
C ILE A 468 -3.05 -18.50 2.81
N GLY A 469 -2.63 -17.22 2.69
CA GLY A 469 -3.29 -16.24 1.84
C GLY A 469 -3.36 -16.67 0.37
N LEU A 470 -2.27 -17.18 -0.18
CA LEU A 470 -2.22 -17.68 -1.56
C LEU A 470 -3.10 -18.92 -1.76
N ILE A 471 -3.23 -19.80 -0.77
CA ILE A 471 -4.16 -20.94 -0.81
C ILE A 471 -5.61 -20.41 -0.82
N CYS A 472 -5.94 -19.45 0.05
CA CYS A 472 -7.25 -18.79 0.04
C CYS A 472 -7.54 -18.13 -1.30
N ASN A 473 -6.52 -17.51 -1.93
CA ASN A 473 -6.63 -16.97 -3.28
C ASN A 473 -6.98 -18.05 -4.30
N LEU A 474 -6.30 -19.19 -4.31
CA LEU A 474 -6.63 -20.30 -5.22
C LEU A 474 -8.08 -20.79 -5.03
N ILE A 475 -8.53 -20.90 -3.77
CA ILE A 475 -9.91 -21.28 -3.46
C ILE A 475 -10.89 -20.22 -3.97
N ALA A 476 -10.62 -18.95 -3.71
CA ALA A 476 -11.46 -17.84 -4.18
C ALA A 476 -11.55 -17.81 -5.71
N MET A 477 -10.42 -17.99 -6.41
CA MET A 477 -10.39 -18.00 -7.87
C MET A 477 -11.15 -19.20 -8.48
N LYS A 478 -11.28 -20.31 -7.80
CA LYS A 478 -12.15 -21.41 -8.23
C LYS A 478 -13.60 -20.97 -8.34
N PHE A 479 -14.06 -20.12 -7.41
CA PHE A 479 -15.44 -19.62 -7.36
C PHE A 479 -15.62 -18.25 -8.03
N TYR A 480 -14.56 -17.61 -8.50
CA TYR A 480 -14.62 -16.33 -9.21
C TYR A 480 -15.25 -16.52 -10.60
N PRO A 481 -16.36 -15.82 -10.91
CA PRO A 481 -17.16 -16.13 -12.11
C PRO A 481 -16.59 -15.55 -13.41
N LEU A 482 -15.70 -14.52 -13.33
CA LEU A 482 -15.26 -13.77 -14.51
C LEU A 482 -14.03 -14.42 -15.13
N SER A 483 -14.24 -15.22 -16.18
CA SER A 483 -13.17 -15.67 -17.06
C SER A 483 -12.95 -14.66 -18.21
N LYS A 484 -11.88 -14.83 -18.99
CA LYS A 484 -11.59 -13.99 -20.16
C LYS A 484 -12.74 -14.02 -21.17
N GLU A 485 -13.31 -15.21 -21.39
CA GLU A 485 -14.42 -15.45 -22.31
C GLU A 485 -15.71 -14.80 -21.78
N LYS A 486 -16.00 -14.95 -20.48
CA LYS A 486 -17.18 -14.34 -19.85
C LYS A 486 -17.12 -12.82 -19.84
N MET A 487 -15.93 -12.25 -19.65
CA MET A 487 -15.76 -10.79 -19.73
C MET A 487 -15.98 -10.26 -21.14
N ALA A 488 -15.60 -10.98 -22.20
CA ALA A 488 -15.90 -10.59 -23.57
C ALA A 488 -17.42 -10.54 -23.80
N GLU A 489 -18.17 -11.57 -23.38
CA GLU A 489 -19.63 -11.62 -23.43
C GLU A 489 -20.28 -10.43 -22.68
N ILE A 490 -19.79 -10.14 -21.45
CA ILE A 490 -20.28 -9.03 -20.64
C ILE A 490 -20.05 -7.68 -21.35
N GLN A 491 -18.88 -7.48 -21.94
CA GLN A 491 -18.58 -6.24 -22.68
C GLN A 491 -19.51 -6.05 -23.88
N ASP A 492 -19.78 -7.10 -24.63
CA ASP A 492 -20.73 -7.05 -25.76
C ASP A 492 -22.14 -6.66 -25.31
N GLU A 493 -22.60 -7.20 -24.17
CA GLU A 493 -23.91 -6.84 -23.60
C GLU A 493 -23.93 -5.39 -23.06
N ILE A 494 -22.85 -4.92 -22.41
CA ILE A 494 -22.73 -3.53 -21.95
C ILE A 494 -22.80 -2.55 -23.12
N VAL A 495 -22.20 -2.88 -24.27
CA VAL A 495 -22.31 -2.04 -25.48
C VAL A 495 -23.76 -1.92 -25.91
N LYS A 496 -24.54 -3.01 -25.91
CA LYS A 496 -25.98 -2.99 -26.24
C LYS A 496 -26.79 -2.17 -25.24
N ILE A 497 -26.52 -2.32 -23.91
CA ILE A 497 -27.17 -1.54 -22.85
C ILE A 497 -26.93 -0.05 -23.05
N LYS A 498 -25.67 0.35 -23.33
CA LYS A 498 -25.32 1.74 -23.60
C LYS A 498 -25.96 2.31 -24.84
N ALA A 499 -26.01 1.53 -25.94
CA ALA A 499 -26.67 1.93 -27.18
C ALA A 499 -28.18 2.15 -26.96
N LYS A 500 -28.83 1.29 -26.18
CA LYS A 500 -30.26 1.43 -25.83
C LYS A 500 -30.52 2.67 -24.96
N ALA A 501 -29.69 2.91 -23.94
CA ALA A 501 -29.82 4.08 -23.09
C ALA A 501 -29.55 5.41 -23.84
N MET A 502 -28.71 5.41 -24.88
CA MET A 502 -28.51 6.58 -25.75
C MET A 502 -29.66 6.81 -26.72
N ALA A 503 -30.40 5.75 -27.10
CA ALA A 503 -31.55 5.87 -27.97
C ALA A 503 -32.81 6.36 -27.20
N GLU A 504 -32.84 6.17 -25.88
CA GLU A 504 -33.95 6.58 -25.01
C GLU A 504 -33.71 8.00 -24.37
N ALA A 505 -32.55 8.60 -24.55
CA ALA A 505 -32.17 9.93 -24.05
C ALA A 505 -32.26 11.00 -25.14
#